data_994df3e82239e0163c51b5158727934a
#
_entry.id   994df3e82239e0163c51b5158727934a
#
_cell.length_a   1.000
_cell.length_b   1.000
_cell.length_c   1.000
_cell.angle_alpha   90.00
_cell.angle_beta   90.00
_cell.angle_gamma   90.00
#
_symmetry.space_group_name_H-M   'P 1'
#
loop_
_entity.id
_entity.type
_entity.pdbx_description
1 polymer ?
#
loop_
_entity_poly.entity_id
_entity_poly.type
_entity_poly.pdbx_seq_one_letter_code
_entity_poly.pdbx_strand_id
1 'polypeptide(L)'
;MYAAWTVKHKPKSTVDIVGNAEAIKTFSDWVKSWSKGVPKKRATFLYGPPGIGKTVTVEALANDLRVELVEKNASDYRTEDAINRFAGLASQYGSLFGGKRIVLLDELDGLTGNADKGGVKAITDIVKTARCPVVLIANSAYDPRFTNLRSYCLLIEFKKPPAGEVAKHLKHIGEREGIQVDENALKFIAQRSEGDVRSAVNDLQALAQGKKRLTYDDVSWLGYRDRQDSIFNVLRMIIYGRTCAGAKQAVNMADVDIDMLFEWVYENVPAHLTDPHDLAQAMDALSMADVYRGRIRSTQDWSFTRYVIDYMTAGVAMARQNSKVQGWVPFKFPSRIQMLSRSKAERAMQLSIGFKIKRKCHISAARASKEVLPYLKIIFKNDVAMAAGIAKWLDLDSEMIEYLVGSKEKAEAIVALLR
;
A
#
# COMPACT_ATOMS: atom_id res chain seq x y z
N MET A 1 21.86 17.65 -18.76
CA MET A 1 20.86 16.83 -18.01
C MET A 1 20.15 17.73 -17.02
N TYR A 2 18.84 17.92 -17.15
CA TYR A 2 18.08 18.76 -16.19
C TYR A 2 17.93 17.97 -14.87
N ALA A 3 18.50 18.49 -13.79
CA ALA A 3 18.36 17.89 -12.46
C ALA A 3 16.91 18.07 -11.98
N ALA A 4 16.34 17.03 -11.35
CA ALA A 4 15.03 17.11 -10.71
C ALA A 4 15.03 18.21 -9.63
N TRP A 5 14.00 19.05 -9.59
CA TRP A 5 13.93 20.14 -8.62
C TRP A 5 13.86 19.66 -7.17
N THR A 6 13.33 18.49 -6.95
CA THR A 6 13.36 17.81 -5.64
C THR A 6 14.78 17.52 -5.15
N VAL A 7 15.75 17.35 -6.06
CA VAL A 7 17.17 17.17 -5.72
C VAL A 7 17.89 18.53 -5.68
N LYS A 8 17.64 19.39 -6.67
CA LYS A 8 18.28 20.72 -6.79
C LYS A 8 17.96 21.64 -5.63
N HIS A 9 16.67 21.63 -5.17
CA HIS A 9 16.17 22.46 -4.08
C HIS A 9 15.97 21.68 -2.77
N LYS A 10 16.66 20.52 -2.63
CA LYS A 10 16.62 19.77 -1.39
C LYS A 10 17.08 20.64 -0.21
N PRO A 11 16.30 20.77 0.87
CA PRO A 11 16.69 21.51 2.07
C PRO A 11 18.06 21.04 2.59
N LYS A 12 18.96 21.98 2.82
CA LYS A 12 20.29 21.70 3.38
C LYS A 12 20.38 21.99 4.87
N SER A 13 19.47 22.79 5.39
CA SER A 13 19.34 23.15 6.80
C SER A 13 17.93 22.86 7.29
N THR A 14 17.78 22.60 8.58
CA THR A 14 16.47 22.40 9.24
C THR A 14 15.56 23.61 9.13
N VAL A 15 16.10 24.82 8.94
CA VAL A 15 15.33 26.06 8.75
C VAL A 15 14.59 26.08 7.41
N ASP A 16 15.11 25.38 6.40
CA ASP A 16 14.54 25.36 5.05
C ASP A 16 13.38 24.35 4.92
N ILE A 17 13.08 23.59 5.97
CA ILE A 17 12.07 22.53 5.93
C ILE A 17 10.67 23.14 6.10
N VAL A 18 9.75 22.67 5.28
CA VAL A 18 8.36 23.12 5.28
C VAL A 18 7.55 22.40 6.37
N GLY A 19 6.98 23.16 7.28
CA GLY A 19 6.13 22.62 8.34
C GLY A 19 6.89 21.86 9.43
N ASN A 20 6.13 21.22 10.31
CA ASN A 20 6.64 20.30 11.34
C ASN A 20 7.69 20.91 12.32
N ALA A 21 7.66 22.23 12.56
CA ALA A 21 8.65 22.93 13.39
C ALA A 21 8.81 22.32 14.79
N GLU A 22 7.73 21.91 15.43
CA GLU A 22 7.74 21.27 16.75
C GLU A 22 8.40 19.87 16.71
N ALA A 23 8.08 19.08 15.70
CA ALA A 23 8.69 17.76 15.48
C ALA A 23 10.19 17.89 15.22
N ILE A 24 10.60 18.85 14.39
CA ILE A 24 12.00 19.15 14.08
C ILE A 24 12.75 19.59 15.35
N LYS A 25 12.14 20.46 16.15
CA LYS A 25 12.71 20.90 17.42
C LYS A 25 12.91 19.73 18.37
N THR A 26 11.88 18.91 18.58
CA THR A 26 11.93 17.71 19.43
C THR A 26 13.03 16.74 18.97
N PHE A 27 13.14 16.54 17.67
CA PHE A 27 14.19 15.70 17.08
C PHE A 27 15.59 16.30 17.30
N SER A 28 15.76 17.60 17.05
CA SER A 28 17.02 18.29 17.27
C SER A 28 17.47 18.24 18.74
N ASP A 29 16.54 18.47 19.68
CA ASP A 29 16.83 18.43 21.10
C ASP A 29 17.22 17.01 21.55
N TRP A 30 16.56 15.99 21.01
CA TRP A 30 16.94 14.60 21.27
C TRP A 30 18.34 14.26 20.74
N VAL A 31 18.69 14.66 19.50
CA VAL A 31 20.04 14.46 18.96
C VAL A 31 21.09 15.19 19.79
N LYS A 32 20.82 16.44 20.18
CA LYS A 32 21.70 17.22 21.04
C LYS A 32 21.89 16.60 22.43
N SER A 33 20.90 15.89 22.96
CA SER A 33 21.01 15.22 24.26
C SER A 33 22.13 14.17 24.32
N TRP A 34 22.46 13.57 23.18
CA TRP A 34 23.58 12.63 23.07
C TRP A 34 24.96 13.22 23.38
N SER A 35 25.11 14.53 23.32
CA SER A 35 26.35 15.19 23.75
C SER A 35 26.53 15.21 25.28
N LYS A 36 25.42 15.03 26.02
CA LYS A 36 25.42 14.99 27.49
C LYS A 36 25.51 13.56 28.05
N GLY A 37 25.46 12.55 27.18
CA GLY A 37 25.46 11.14 27.54
C GLY A 37 24.42 10.33 26.75
N VAL A 38 24.40 9.03 26.92
CA VAL A 38 23.44 8.15 26.24
C VAL A 38 22.05 8.36 26.83
N PRO A 39 21.04 8.82 26.07
CA PRO A 39 19.71 9.06 26.57
C PRO A 39 18.98 7.75 26.86
N LYS A 40 17.94 7.80 27.72
CA LYS A 40 17.09 6.64 28.05
C LYS A 40 16.47 6.00 26.81
N LYS A 41 16.06 6.81 25.83
CA LYS A 41 15.59 6.38 24.51
C LYS A 41 16.73 6.54 23.52
N ARG A 42 17.34 5.43 23.11
CA ARG A 42 18.53 5.42 22.23
C ARG A 42 18.20 5.54 20.74
N ALA A 43 16.92 5.39 20.38
CA ALA A 43 16.46 5.63 19.03
C ALA A 43 15.28 6.60 19.00
N THR A 44 15.09 7.25 17.87
CA THR A 44 13.89 7.99 17.54
C THR A 44 13.18 7.34 16.37
N PHE A 45 11.86 7.36 16.38
CA PHE A 45 11.03 6.82 15.32
C PHE A 45 10.19 7.95 14.73
N LEU A 46 10.61 8.43 13.54
CA LEU A 46 9.90 9.46 12.79
C LEU A 46 8.85 8.78 11.92
N TYR A 47 7.59 9.16 12.09
CA TYR A 47 6.50 8.56 11.33
C TYR A 47 5.52 9.61 10.81
N GLY A 48 4.77 9.27 9.76
CA GLY A 48 3.80 10.12 9.11
C GLY A 48 3.73 9.87 7.61
N PRO A 49 2.83 10.52 6.86
CA PRO A 49 2.62 10.32 5.44
C PRO A 49 3.90 10.45 4.59
N PRO A 50 3.94 9.89 3.39
CA PRO A 50 5.08 10.07 2.47
C PRO A 50 5.19 11.53 2.01
N GLY A 51 6.39 11.93 1.54
CA GLY A 51 6.63 13.23 0.91
C GLY A 51 6.60 14.47 1.82
N ILE A 52 6.45 14.32 3.15
CA ILE A 52 6.36 15.42 4.12
C ILE A 52 7.71 15.86 4.73
N GLY A 53 8.84 15.30 4.24
CA GLY A 53 10.17 15.74 4.62
C GLY A 53 10.86 14.97 5.75
N LYS A 54 10.40 13.79 6.17
CA LYS A 54 11.02 13.00 7.26
C LYS A 54 12.51 12.74 7.04
N THR A 55 12.88 12.12 5.92
CA THR A 55 14.27 11.79 5.57
C THR A 55 15.12 13.02 5.42
N VAL A 56 14.60 14.03 4.70
CA VAL A 56 15.29 15.31 4.48
C VAL A 56 15.58 16.05 5.79
N THR A 57 14.69 15.90 6.81
CA THR A 57 14.92 16.48 8.14
C THR A 57 16.15 15.87 8.83
N VAL A 58 16.34 14.56 8.70
CA VAL A 58 17.51 13.89 9.29
C VAL A 58 18.79 14.35 8.61
N GLU A 59 18.79 14.40 7.29
CA GLU A 59 19.93 14.87 6.51
C GLU A 59 20.26 16.35 6.81
N ALA A 60 19.25 17.23 6.82
CA ALA A 60 19.44 18.64 7.12
C ALA A 60 19.99 18.87 8.55
N LEU A 61 19.48 18.12 9.54
CA LEU A 61 19.98 18.19 10.91
C LEU A 61 21.43 17.66 11.01
N ALA A 62 21.76 16.60 10.31
CA ALA A 62 23.12 16.09 10.27
C ALA A 62 24.08 17.12 9.68
N ASN A 63 23.67 17.82 8.61
CA ASN A 63 24.43 18.92 8.03
C ASN A 63 24.60 20.10 9.01
N ASP A 64 23.51 20.54 9.66
CA ASP A 64 23.55 21.66 10.64
C ASP A 64 24.50 21.35 11.81
N LEU A 65 24.51 20.12 12.27
CA LEU A 65 25.37 19.66 13.38
C LEU A 65 26.75 19.20 12.94
N ARG A 66 27.03 19.15 11.63
CA ARG A 66 28.27 18.65 11.03
C ARG A 66 28.63 17.23 11.53
N VAL A 67 27.63 16.35 11.60
CA VAL A 67 27.79 14.95 11.99
C VAL A 67 27.68 14.04 10.77
N GLU A 68 28.41 12.92 10.82
CA GLU A 68 28.34 11.93 9.76
C GLU A 68 26.96 11.25 9.77
N LEU A 69 26.28 11.20 8.62
CA LEU A 69 25.05 10.45 8.43
C LEU A 69 25.33 9.15 7.70
N VAL A 70 24.97 8.04 8.32
CA VAL A 70 25.01 6.72 7.70
C VAL A 70 23.58 6.29 7.41
N GLU A 71 23.18 6.47 6.17
CA GLU A 71 21.82 6.16 5.69
C GLU A 71 21.77 4.79 5.02
N LYS A 72 20.72 4.04 5.32
CA LYS A 72 20.37 2.79 4.65
C LYS A 72 18.87 2.65 4.52
N ASN A 73 18.46 2.05 3.39
CA ASN A 73 17.06 1.68 3.17
C ASN A 73 16.84 0.29 3.76
N ALA A 74 15.85 0.15 4.65
CA ALA A 74 15.51 -1.12 5.29
C ALA A 74 15.04 -2.18 4.27
N SER A 75 14.48 -1.77 3.13
CA SER A 75 14.05 -2.68 2.05
C SER A 75 15.21 -3.43 1.38
N ASP A 76 16.43 -2.88 1.42
CA ASP A 76 17.64 -3.52 0.85
C ASP A 76 18.20 -4.61 1.77
N TYR A 77 17.75 -4.65 3.04
CA TYR A 77 18.24 -5.54 4.08
C TYR A 77 17.16 -6.47 4.59
N ARG A 78 16.76 -7.43 3.76
CA ARG A 78 15.69 -8.39 4.08
C ARG A 78 16.13 -9.53 5.00
N THR A 79 17.43 -9.70 5.24
CA THR A 79 17.96 -10.76 6.09
C THR A 79 18.54 -10.17 7.39
N GLU A 80 18.33 -10.88 8.50
CA GLU A 80 18.87 -10.54 9.82
C GLU A 80 20.40 -10.31 9.78
N ASP A 81 21.12 -11.14 9.04
CA ASP A 81 22.57 -11.04 8.91
C ASP A 81 23.04 -9.77 8.19
N ALA A 82 22.31 -9.29 7.19
CA ALA A 82 22.65 -8.07 6.48
C ALA A 82 22.44 -6.84 7.36
N ILE A 83 21.32 -6.80 8.11
CA ILE A 83 21.00 -5.74 9.07
C ILE A 83 22.02 -5.73 10.21
N ASN A 84 22.37 -6.89 10.76
CA ASN A 84 23.34 -7.02 11.84
C ASN A 84 24.74 -6.58 11.44
N ARG A 85 25.24 -6.95 10.26
CA ARG A 85 26.56 -6.52 9.77
C ARG A 85 26.65 -5.01 9.62
N PHE A 86 25.62 -4.39 9.09
CA PHE A 86 25.61 -2.95 8.86
C PHE A 86 25.47 -2.16 10.17
N ALA A 87 24.49 -2.49 10.96
CA ALA A 87 24.13 -1.71 12.13
C ALA A 87 25.04 -2.00 13.34
N GLY A 88 25.57 -3.21 13.44
CA GLY A 88 26.64 -3.51 14.39
C GLY A 88 27.88 -2.64 14.16
N LEU A 89 28.28 -2.47 12.89
CA LEU A 89 29.38 -1.57 12.52
C LEU A 89 29.07 -0.10 12.81
N ALA A 90 27.83 0.34 12.50
CA ALA A 90 27.45 1.74 12.64
C ALA A 90 27.14 2.15 14.09
N SER A 91 26.67 1.22 14.95
CA SER A 91 26.30 1.51 16.33
C SER A 91 27.39 1.24 17.36
N GLN A 92 28.28 0.25 17.11
CA GLN A 92 29.33 -0.16 18.05
C GLN A 92 30.63 0.61 17.89
N TYR A 93 30.94 1.03 16.66
CA TYR A 93 32.21 1.74 16.34
C TYR A 93 31.89 3.22 16.12
N GLY A 94 32.56 4.09 16.86
CA GLY A 94 32.59 5.52 16.56
C GLY A 94 33.14 5.77 15.14
N SER A 95 33.01 7.00 14.62
CA SER A 95 33.63 7.38 13.34
C SER A 95 35.12 7.04 13.39
N LEU A 96 35.65 6.53 12.28
CA LEU A 96 37.09 6.28 12.09
C LEU A 96 37.98 7.50 12.42
N PHE A 97 37.39 8.72 12.39
CA PHE A 97 38.03 9.99 12.68
C PHE A 97 37.56 10.64 14.00
N GLY A 98 36.95 9.91 14.92
CA GLY A 98 36.50 10.41 16.23
C GLY A 98 35.30 11.34 16.20
N GLY A 99 34.59 11.46 15.06
CA GLY A 99 33.39 12.31 14.88
C GLY A 99 32.13 11.70 15.43
N LYS A 100 31.13 12.58 15.70
CA LYS A 100 29.78 12.15 16.01
C LYS A 100 29.09 11.60 14.75
N ARG A 101 28.22 10.58 14.92
CA ARG A 101 27.53 9.90 13.82
C ARG A 101 26.06 9.73 14.14
N ILE A 102 25.21 9.79 13.10
CA ILE A 102 23.79 9.41 13.15
C ILE A 102 23.60 8.24 12.21
N VAL A 103 22.88 7.21 12.65
CA VAL A 103 22.48 6.06 11.83
C VAL A 103 21.01 6.22 11.46
N LEU A 104 20.72 6.25 10.16
CA LEU A 104 19.36 6.33 9.61
C LEU A 104 18.98 5.01 8.95
N LEU A 105 17.86 4.44 9.36
CA LEU A 105 17.18 3.32 8.71
C LEU A 105 15.86 3.83 8.15
N ASP A 106 15.79 4.01 6.86
CA ASP A 106 14.61 4.50 6.16
C ASP A 106 13.73 3.37 5.61
N GLU A 107 12.48 3.66 5.31
CA GLU A 107 11.49 2.76 4.70
C GLU A 107 11.26 1.44 5.47
N LEU A 108 11.15 1.49 6.79
CA LEU A 108 10.87 0.29 7.61
C LEU A 108 9.59 -0.44 7.21
N ASP A 109 8.63 0.26 6.58
CA ASP A 109 7.40 -0.34 6.05
C ASP A 109 7.68 -1.39 4.97
N GLY A 110 8.82 -1.29 4.27
CA GLY A 110 9.25 -2.22 3.22
C GLY A 110 9.62 -3.62 3.72
N LEU A 111 9.78 -3.79 5.04
CA LEU A 111 9.97 -5.09 5.67
C LEU A 111 8.65 -5.87 5.68
N THR A 112 8.34 -6.64 4.62
CA THR A 112 7.07 -7.37 4.45
C THR A 112 7.31 -8.87 4.32
N GLY A 113 6.75 -9.66 5.24
CA GLY A 113 6.68 -11.13 5.11
C GLY A 113 7.19 -11.92 6.31
N ASN A 114 7.03 -13.26 6.24
CA ASN A 114 7.49 -14.16 7.30
C ASN A 114 9.03 -14.27 7.36
N ALA A 115 9.72 -13.98 6.26
CA ALA A 115 11.19 -13.93 6.22
C ALA A 115 11.76 -12.73 7.01
N ASP A 116 10.97 -11.67 7.21
CA ASP A 116 11.42 -10.41 7.82
C ASP A 116 11.21 -10.34 9.35
N LYS A 117 10.70 -11.40 9.97
CA LYS A 117 10.60 -11.45 11.45
C LYS A 117 11.97 -11.32 12.13
N GLY A 118 13.03 -11.76 11.48
CA GLY A 118 14.42 -11.54 11.91
C GLY A 118 14.84 -10.08 11.84
N GLY A 119 14.41 -9.34 10.80
CA GLY A 119 14.80 -7.95 10.56
C GLY A 119 14.37 -6.99 11.66
N VAL A 120 13.12 -7.03 12.07
CA VAL A 120 12.60 -6.17 13.17
C VAL A 120 13.26 -6.51 14.52
N LYS A 121 13.54 -7.79 14.78
CA LYS A 121 14.27 -8.23 15.97
C LYS A 121 15.70 -7.67 15.95
N ALA A 122 16.40 -7.81 14.84
CA ALA A 122 17.77 -7.30 14.67
C ALA A 122 17.82 -5.78 14.89
N ILE A 123 16.89 -5.00 14.29
CA ILE A 123 16.77 -3.56 14.54
C ILE A 123 16.53 -3.26 16.01
N THR A 124 15.68 -4.04 16.69
CA THR A 124 15.40 -3.87 18.12
C THR A 124 16.68 -4.09 18.97
N ASP A 125 17.48 -5.09 18.63
CA ASP A 125 18.72 -5.39 19.35
C ASP A 125 19.79 -4.33 19.10
N ILE A 126 19.87 -3.78 17.88
CA ILE A 126 20.68 -2.63 17.55
C ILE A 126 20.31 -1.42 18.40
N VAL A 127 19.02 -1.10 18.46
CA VAL A 127 18.52 0.04 19.25
C VAL A 127 18.88 -0.11 20.73
N LYS A 128 18.80 -1.32 21.31
CA LYS A 128 19.17 -1.58 22.70
C LYS A 128 20.65 -1.37 22.98
N THR A 129 21.52 -1.71 22.05
CA THR A 129 22.99 -1.68 22.20
C THR A 129 23.63 -0.42 21.61
N ALA A 130 22.86 0.43 20.94
CA ALA A 130 23.32 1.61 20.24
C ALA A 130 24.14 2.56 21.14
N ARG A 131 25.28 3.00 20.61
CA ARG A 131 26.17 4.00 21.23
C ARG A 131 26.20 5.33 20.47
N CYS A 132 25.40 5.43 19.41
CA CYS A 132 25.15 6.64 18.63
C CYS A 132 23.65 6.81 18.39
N PRO A 133 23.18 8.00 18.00
CA PRO A 133 21.77 8.23 17.65
C PRO A 133 21.33 7.33 16.50
N VAL A 134 20.26 6.54 16.73
CA VAL A 134 19.61 5.72 15.70
C VAL A 134 18.29 6.36 15.34
N VAL A 135 18.08 6.64 14.06
CA VAL A 135 16.84 7.21 13.52
C VAL A 135 16.14 6.19 12.65
N LEU A 136 14.88 5.95 12.91
CA LEU A 136 14.03 5.01 12.20
C LEU A 136 12.91 5.79 11.52
N ILE A 137 12.63 5.49 10.24
CA ILE A 137 11.58 6.15 9.49
C ILE A 137 10.59 5.12 8.93
N ALA A 138 9.29 5.41 9.11
CA ALA A 138 8.20 4.66 8.52
C ALA A 138 7.00 5.58 8.18
N ASN A 139 6.04 5.08 7.43
CA ASN A 139 4.78 5.80 7.22
C ASN A 139 3.86 5.67 8.44
N SER A 140 3.87 4.51 9.11
CA SER A 140 3.12 4.29 10.34
C SER A 140 3.98 3.62 11.41
N ALA A 141 4.06 4.21 12.60
CA ALA A 141 4.70 3.59 13.76
C ALA A 141 3.78 2.56 14.46
N TYR A 142 2.48 2.56 14.15
CA TYR A 142 1.48 1.73 14.84
C TYR A 142 1.21 0.38 14.19
N ASP A 143 2.01 -0.01 13.21
CA ASP A 143 2.00 -1.37 12.70
C ASP A 143 2.30 -2.36 13.86
N PRO A 144 1.51 -3.45 14.00
CA PRO A 144 1.71 -4.46 15.03
C PRO A 144 3.13 -5.02 15.11
N ARG A 145 3.84 -5.07 13.98
CA ARG A 145 5.24 -5.53 13.88
C ARG A 145 6.21 -4.68 14.69
N PHE A 146 5.94 -3.40 14.85
CA PHE A 146 6.81 -2.44 15.53
C PHE A 146 6.47 -2.26 17.02
N THR A 147 5.54 -3.02 17.57
CA THR A 147 5.08 -2.87 18.98
C THR A 147 6.23 -2.92 19.98
N ASN A 148 7.11 -3.90 19.86
CA ASN A 148 8.28 -4.03 20.73
C ASN A 148 9.31 -2.92 20.48
N LEU A 149 9.57 -2.59 19.20
CA LEU A 149 10.54 -1.57 18.80
C LEU A 149 10.15 -0.18 19.35
N ARG A 150 8.87 0.18 19.29
CA ARG A 150 8.34 1.45 19.82
C ARG A 150 8.67 1.69 21.29
N SER A 151 8.70 0.64 22.11
CA SER A 151 9.00 0.77 23.54
C SER A 151 10.39 1.34 23.80
N TYR A 152 11.33 1.16 22.88
CA TYR A 152 12.71 1.64 22.98
C TYR A 152 12.94 2.98 22.27
N CYS A 153 11.98 3.47 21.48
CA CYS A 153 12.11 4.67 20.65
C CYS A 153 11.40 5.89 21.25
N LEU A 154 11.91 7.08 20.96
CA LEU A 154 11.16 8.32 21.06
C LEU A 154 10.30 8.46 19.80
N LEU A 155 8.98 8.48 19.94
CA LEU A 155 8.07 8.62 18.82
C LEU A 155 7.89 10.10 18.47
N ILE A 156 8.11 10.46 17.21
CA ILE A 156 7.92 11.81 16.69
C ILE A 156 7.04 11.75 15.45
N GLU A 157 5.86 12.33 15.55
CA GLU A 157 4.90 12.39 14.46
C GLU A 157 5.19 13.58 13.54
N PHE A 158 5.29 13.31 12.25
CA PHE A 158 5.30 14.32 11.20
C PHE A 158 3.91 14.43 10.60
N LYS A 159 3.36 15.64 10.61
CA LYS A 159 2.03 15.93 10.08
C LYS A 159 2.13 16.54 8.68
N LYS A 160 1.04 16.43 7.93
CA LYS A 160 0.93 17.10 6.64
C LYS A 160 1.07 18.62 6.82
N PRO A 161 2.02 19.28 6.16
CA PRO A 161 2.14 20.73 6.24
C PRO A 161 0.91 21.42 5.64
N PRO A 162 0.51 22.57 6.19
CA PRO A 162 -0.60 23.35 5.65
C PRO A 162 -0.33 23.80 4.21
N ALA A 163 -1.36 23.80 3.36
CA ALA A 163 -1.22 24.23 1.96
C ALA A 163 -0.61 25.61 1.79
N GLY A 164 -0.85 26.54 2.74
CA GLY A 164 -0.25 27.87 2.72
C GLY A 164 1.28 27.86 2.86
N GLU A 165 1.84 26.96 3.67
CA GLU A 165 3.29 26.81 3.82
C GLU A 165 3.91 26.13 2.58
N VAL A 166 3.24 25.11 2.04
CA VAL A 166 3.65 24.49 0.79
C VAL A 166 3.66 25.49 -0.35
N ALA A 167 2.61 26.34 -0.49
CA ALA A 167 2.54 27.37 -1.52
C ALA A 167 3.69 28.39 -1.40
N LYS A 168 4.05 28.82 -0.18
CA LYS A 168 5.20 29.70 0.05
C LYS A 168 6.51 29.07 -0.40
N HIS A 169 6.69 27.78 -0.11
CA HIS A 169 7.88 27.04 -0.52
C HIS A 169 7.96 26.93 -2.05
N LEU A 170 6.84 26.60 -2.71
CA LEU A 170 6.77 26.54 -4.18
C LEU A 170 7.08 27.90 -4.81
N LYS A 171 6.60 29.01 -4.22
CA LYS A 171 6.93 30.37 -4.65
C LYS A 171 8.43 30.62 -4.63
N HIS A 172 9.08 30.26 -3.54
CA HIS A 172 10.53 30.42 -3.38
C HIS A 172 11.33 29.60 -4.40
N ILE A 173 10.88 28.37 -4.70
CA ILE A 173 11.48 27.54 -5.76
C ILE A 173 11.28 28.22 -7.13
N GLY A 174 10.07 28.68 -7.45
CA GLY A 174 9.78 29.39 -8.70
C GLY A 174 10.66 30.62 -8.91
N GLU A 175 10.86 31.43 -7.86
CA GLU A 175 11.74 32.59 -7.87
C GLU A 175 13.21 32.22 -8.14
N ARG A 176 13.70 31.15 -7.52
CA ARG A 176 15.07 30.63 -7.76
C ARG A 176 15.26 30.07 -9.17
N GLU A 177 14.21 29.57 -9.79
CA GLU A 177 14.22 29.07 -11.18
C GLU A 177 13.93 30.17 -12.21
N GLY A 178 13.70 31.43 -11.76
CA GLY A 178 13.40 32.56 -12.62
C GLY A 178 12.02 32.50 -13.29
N ILE A 179 11.05 31.82 -12.66
CA ILE A 179 9.71 31.62 -13.19
C ILE A 179 8.72 32.41 -12.35
N GLN A 180 7.90 33.24 -13.02
CA GLN A 180 6.80 33.93 -12.37
C GLN A 180 5.61 32.98 -12.28
N VAL A 181 5.19 32.66 -11.05
CA VAL A 181 4.04 31.78 -10.78
C VAL A 181 2.93 32.56 -10.12
N ASP A 182 1.72 32.53 -10.66
CA ASP A 182 0.56 33.19 -10.07
C ASP A 182 0.21 32.57 -8.72
N GLU A 183 -0.19 33.41 -7.74
CA GLU A 183 -0.53 32.92 -6.39
C GLU A 183 -1.67 31.89 -6.38
N ASN A 184 -2.64 32.03 -7.27
CA ASN A 184 -3.74 31.07 -7.39
C ASN A 184 -3.24 29.73 -7.94
N ALA A 185 -2.26 29.73 -8.85
CA ALA A 185 -1.61 28.52 -9.34
C ALA A 185 -0.84 27.81 -8.21
N LEU A 186 -0.07 28.56 -7.40
CA LEU A 186 0.66 28.02 -6.25
C LEU A 186 -0.28 27.42 -5.20
N LYS A 187 -1.37 28.13 -4.87
CA LYS A 187 -2.39 27.64 -3.93
C LYS A 187 -3.06 26.37 -4.43
N PHE A 188 -3.36 26.32 -5.73
CA PHE A 188 -3.98 25.15 -6.36
C PHE A 188 -3.06 23.92 -6.29
N ILE A 189 -1.77 24.05 -6.69
CA ILE A 189 -0.79 22.96 -6.60
C ILE A 189 -0.63 22.48 -5.15
N ALA A 190 -0.50 23.45 -4.20
CA ALA A 190 -0.32 23.14 -2.79
C ALA A 190 -1.53 22.45 -2.15
N GLN A 191 -2.74 22.85 -2.49
CA GLN A 191 -3.97 22.20 -2.02
C GLN A 191 -4.08 20.79 -2.55
N ARG A 192 -3.77 20.62 -3.84
CA ARG A 192 -3.84 19.33 -4.52
C ARG A 192 -2.83 18.32 -4.00
N SER A 193 -1.63 18.76 -3.65
CA SER A 193 -0.60 17.86 -3.11
C SER A 193 -0.96 17.29 -1.73
N GLU A 194 -2.04 17.79 -1.09
CA GLU A 194 -2.50 17.35 0.23
C GLU A 194 -1.38 17.28 1.29
N GLY A 195 -0.37 18.14 1.18
CA GLY A 195 0.77 18.18 2.08
C GLY A 195 1.96 17.31 1.68
N ASP A 196 1.88 16.58 0.55
CA ASP A 196 3.05 15.94 -0.06
C ASP A 196 3.90 16.98 -0.79
N VAL A 197 4.94 17.49 -0.11
CA VAL A 197 5.83 18.52 -0.66
C VAL A 197 6.63 18.02 -1.85
N ARG A 198 6.99 16.74 -1.87
CA ARG A 198 7.73 16.13 -2.99
C ARG A 198 6.88 16.13 -4.25
N SER A 199 5.62 15.72 -4.14
CA SER A 199 4.66 15.76 -5.25
C SER A 199 4.44 17.19 -5.73
N ALA A 200 4.22 18.16 -4.81
CA ALA A 200 4.03 19.55 -5.15
C ALA A 200 5.19 20.15 -5.96
N VAL A 201 6.43 19.86 -5.58
CA VAL A 201 7.63 20.34 -6.29
C VAL A 201 7.75 19.69 -7.66
N ASN A 202 7.45 18.40 -7.80
CA ASN A 202 7.45 17.70 -9.08
C ASN A 202 6.37 18.26 -10.03
N ASP A 203 5.17 18.53 -9.51
CA ASP A 203 4.09 19.11 -10.28
C ASP A 203 4.47 20.53 -10.77
N LEU A 204 5.04 21.35 -9.89
CA LEU A 204 5.53 22.67 -10.27
C LEU A 204 6.60 22.57 -11.36
N GLN A 205 7.57 21.67 -11.25
CA GLN A 205 8.61 21.47 -12.25
C GLN A 205 8.01 21.06 -13.61
N ALA A 206 7.10 20.07 -13.61
CA ALA A 206 6.49 19.57 -14.81
C ALA A 206 5.70 20.65 -15.58
N LEU A 207 4.98 21.51 -14.86
CA LEU A 207 4.17 22.58 -15.42
C LEU A 207 4.98 23.77 -15.89
N ALA A 208 6.05 24.06 -15.19
CA ALA A 208 6.93 25.20 -15.46
C ALA A 208 7.92 24.93 -16.60
N GLN A 209 8.06 23.67 -17.03
CA GLN A 209 9.04 23.29 -18.05
C GLN A 209 8.80 24.03 -19.38
N GLY A 210 9.79 24.83 -19.79
CA GLY A 210 9.72 25.62 -21.03
C GLY A 210 8.93 26.92 -20.90
N LYS A 211 8.44 27.31 -19.70
CA LYS A 211 7.67 28.54 -19.48
C LYS A 211 8.43 29.51 -18.60
N LYS A 212 8.29 30.81 -18.87
CA LYS A 212 8.77 31.90 -17.98
C LYS A 212 7.69 32.38 -16.98
N ARG A 213 6.44 32.11 -17.30
CA ARG A 213 5.29 32.44 -16.48
C ARG A 213 4.32 31.26 -16.41
N LEU A 214 3.81 30.97 -15.22
CA LEU A 214 2.81 29.95 -14.96
C LEU A 214 1.55 30.60 -14.38
N THR A 215 0.45 30.47 -15.10
CA THR A 215 -0.86 31.02 -14.72
C THR A 215 -1.76 29.97 -14.10
N TYR A 216 -2.88 30.38 -13.50
CA TYR A 216 -3.89 29.46 -12.98
C TYR A 216 -4.46 28.56 -14.07
N ASP A 217 -4.67 29.08 -15.29
CA ASP A 217 -5.20 28.30 -16.41
C ASP A 217 -4.24 27.18 -16.82
N ASP A 218 -2.94 27.39 -16.69
CA ASP A 218 -1.93 26.38 -16.95
C ASP A 218 -1.97 25.19 -15.97
N VAL A 219 -2.50 25.39 -14.77
CA VAL A 219 -2.56 24.36 -13.72
C VAL A 219 -3.95 23.75 -13.57
N SER A 220 -4.99 24.46 -13.99
CA SER A 220 -6.38 24.05 -13.82
C SER A 220 -6.70 22.71 -14.50
N TRP A 221 -6.10 22.43 -15.65
CA TRP A 221 -6.29 21.17 -16.39
C TRP A 221 -5.66 19.96 -15.69
N LEU A 222 -4.66 20.16 -14.80
CA LEU A 222 -4.16 19.08 -13.95
C LEU A 222 -5.25 18.53 -13.03
N GLY A 223 -6.18 19.39 -12.58
CA GLY A 223 -7.32 18.99 -11.78
C GLY A 223 -8.27 17.99 -12.47
N TYR A 224 -8.21 17.93 -13.82
CA TYR A 224 -8.97 16.96 -14.60
C TYR A 224 -8.29 15.58 -14.70
N ARG A 225 -6.95 15.51 -14.56
CA ARG A 225 -6.22 14.24 -14.75
C ARG A 225 -6.10 13.36 -13.51
N ASP A 226 -6.18 13.92 -12.31
CA ASP A 226 -5.83 13.18 -11.08
C ASP A 226 -6.71 13.54 -9.87
N ARG A 227 -7.98 13.83 -10.06
CA ARG A 227 -8.93 13.62 -8.98
C ARG A 227 -9.08 12.10 -8.81
N GLN A 228 -8.19 11.51 -8.06
CA GLN A 228 -8.45 10.26 -7.37
C GLN A 228 -9.52 10.58 -6.30
N ASP A 229 -10.76 10.79 -6.78
CA ASP A 229 -11.89 10.78 -5.88
C ASP A 229 -11.87 9.40 -5.23
N SER A 230 -11.98 9.33 -3.90
CA SER A 230 -11.99 8.04 -3.23
C SER A 230 -13.05 7.16 -3.88
N ILE A 231 -12.84 5.87 -3.98
CA ILE A 231 -13.79 4.90 -4.55
C ILE A 231 -15.22 5.13 -4.04
N PHE A 232 -15.37 5.68 -2.82
CA PHE A 232 -16.67 6.02 -2.24
C PHE A 232 -17.37 7.18 -2.95
N ASN A 233 -16.65 8.18 -3.46
CA ASN A 233 -17.23 9.25 -4.26
C ASN A 233 -17.64 8.71 -5.62
N VAL A 234 -16.85 7.85 -6.23
CA VAL A 234 -17.16 7.16 -7.48
C VAL A 234 -18.45 6.35 -7.32
N LEU A 235 -18.56 5.53 -6.27
CA LEU A 235 -19.77 4.76 -5.97
C LEU A 235 -20.98 5.66 -5.73
N ARG A 236 -20.78 6.77 -5.03
CA ARG A 236 -21.87 7.75 -4.81
C ARG A 236 -22.35 8.36 -6.13
N MET A 237 -21.44 8.69 -7.05
CA MET A 237 -21.81 9.20 -8.37
C MET A 237 -22.53 8.15 -9.23
N ILE A 238 -22.18 6.88 -9.12
CA ILE A 238 -22.83 5.78 -9.83
C ILE A 238 -24.20 5.49 -9.23
N ILE A 239 -24.32 5.26 -7.92
CA ILE A 239 -25.56 4.78 -7.29
C ILE A 239 -26.58 5.92 -7.12
N TYR A 240 -26.12 7.14 -6.84
CA TYR A 240 -27.01 8.30 -6.63
C TYR A 240 -27.00 9.30 -7.77
N GLY A 241 -26.33 8.98 -8.88
CA GLY A 241 -26.33 9.81 -10.08
C GLY A 241 -27.74 10.04 -10.62
N ARG A 242 -27.99 11.26 -11.13
CA ARG A 242 -29.27 11.63 -11.75
C ARG A 242 -29.21 11.70 -13.27
N THR A 243 -28.01 11.55 -13.85
CA THR A 243 -27.80 11.63 -15.30
C THR A 243 -26.87 10.51 -15.74
N CYS A 244 -27.14 9.95 -16.93
CA CYS A 244 -26.28 8.93 -17.53
C CYS A 244 -24.83 9.43 -17.72
N ALA A 245 -24.68 10.68 -18.16
CA ALA A 245 -23.35 11.26 -18.42
C ALA A 245 -22.51 11.38 -17.13
N GLY A 246 -23.12 11.87 -16.04
CA GLY A 246 -22.46 11.99 -14.74
C GLY A 246 -22.05 10.64 -14.16
N ALA A 247 -22.93 9.62 -14.26
CA ALA A 247 -22.61 8.28 -13.78
C ALA A 247 -21.46 7.63 -14.59
N LYS A 248 -21.42 7.81 -15.92
CA LYS A 248 -20.34 7.32 -16.78
C LYS A 248 -19.00 8.03 -16.48
N GLN A 249 -19.05 9.34 -16.24
CA GLN A 249 -17.85 10.11 -15.94
C GLN A 249 -17.15 9.62 -14.64
N ALA A 250 -17.89 9.04 -13.71
CA ALA A 250 -17.35 8.48 -12.47
C ALA A 250 -16.27 7.40 -12.71
N VAL A 251 -16.36 6.64 -13.82
CA VAL A 251 -15.36 5.61 -14.18
C VAL A 251 -13.98 6.23 -14.42
N ASN A 252 -13.93 7.42 -15.02
CA ASN A 252 -12.65 8.11 -15.30
C ASN A 252 -11.98 8.65 -14.03
N MET A 253 -12.73 8.70 -12.92
CA MET A 253 -12.25 9.16 -11.61
C MET A 253 -11.85 7.99 -10.70
N ALA A 254 -12.18 6.76 -11.09
CA ALA A 254 -11.86 5.57 -10.31
C ALA A 254 -10.39 5.19 -10.45
N ASP A 255 -9.70 5.00 -9.32
CA ASP A 255 -8.32 4.49 -9.25
C ASP A 255 -8.28 2.95 -9.17
N VAL A 256 -9.28 2.30 -9.75
CA VAL A 256 -9.39 0.84 -9.80
C VAL A 256 -9.74 0.39 -11.20
N ASP A 257 -9.35 -0.82 -11.56
CA ASP A 257 -9.76 -1.39 -12.84
C ASP A 257 -11.29 -1.63 -12.91
N ILE A 258 -11.80 -1.79 -14.14
CA ILE A 258 -13.24 -1.94 -14.39
C ILE A 258 -13.81 -3.20 -13.70
N ASP A 259 -13.02 -4.28 -13.62
CA ASP A 259 -13.46 -5.50 -12.96
C ASP A 259 -13.60 -5.30 -11.44
N MET A 260 -12.66 -4.60 -10.83
CA MET A 260 -12.74 -4.25 -9.41
C MET A 260 -13.86 -3.25 -9.14
N LEU A 261 -14.06 -2.24 -10.00
CA LEU A 261 -15.15 -1.29 -9.88
C LEU A 261 -16.50 -1.99 -9.96
N PHE A 262 -16.65 -2.97 -10.86
CA PHE A 262 -17.86 -3.78 -10.94
C PHE A 262 -18.15 -4.51 -9.61
N GLU A 263 -17.15 -5.14 -9.00
CA GLU A 263 -17.33 -5.83 -7.72
C GLU A 263 -17.73 -4.84 -6.60
N TRP A 264 -17.19 -3.62 -6.60
CA TRP A 264 -17.58 -2.56 -5.67
C TRP A 264 -19.04 -2.13 -5.86
N VAL A 265 -19.48 -1.92 -7.11
CA VAL A 265 -20.88 -1.52 -7.42
C VAL A 265 -21.82 -2.66 -7.04
N TYR A 266 -21.50 -3.90 -7.43
CA TYR A 266 -22.31 -5.08 -7.14
C TYR A 266 -22.53 -5.30 -5.63
N GLU A 267 -21.47 -5.16 -4.81
CA GLU A 267 -21.55 -5.35 -3.36
C GLU A 267 -22.45 -4.28 -2.69
N ASN A 268 -22.42 -3.04 -3.20
CA ASN A 268 -23.02 -1.92 -2.51
C ASN A 268 -24.45 -1.59 -2.99
N VAL A 269 -24.81 -1.90 -4.22
CA VAL A 269 -26.16 -1.63 -4.77
C VAL A 269 -27.29 -2.15 -3.86
N PRO A 270 -27.26 -3.40 -3.34
CA PRO A 270 -28.34 -3.90 -2.50
C PRO A 270 -28.51 -3.16 -1.18
N ALA A 271 -27.45 -2.57 -0.64
CA ALA A 271 -27.50 -1.81 0.61
C ALA A 271 -28.04 -0.38 0.43
N HIS A 272 -27.92 0.17 -0.78
CA HIS A 272 -28.25 1.55 -1.07
C HIS A 272 -29.57 1.75 -1.84
N LEU A 273 -30.07 0.73 -2.54
CA LEU A 273 -31.38 0.71 -3.19
C LEU A 273 -32.35 -0.11 -2.36
N THR A 274 -33.26 0.58 -1.68
CA THR A 274 -34.22 -0.04 -0.74
C THR A 274 -35.53 -0.43 -1.36
N ASP A 275 -35.91 0.19 -2.48
CA ASP A 275 -37.10 -0.18 -3.23
C ASP A 275 -36.83 -1.45 -4.04
N PRO A 276 -37.66 -2.50 -3.92
CA PRO A 276 -37.46 -3.78 -4.60
C PRO A 276 -37.45 -3.66 -6.13
N HIS A 277 -38.24 -2.76 -6.69
CA HIS A 277 -38.32 -2.55 -8.13
C HIS A 277 -37.05 -1.88 -8.66
N ASP A 278 -36.56 -0.83 -7.99
CA ASP A 278 -35.33 -0.15 -8.32
C ASP A 278 -34.13 -1.12 -8.19
N LEU A 279 -34.12 -1.94 -7.13
CA LEU A 279 -33.08 -2.95 -6.92
C LEU A 279 -33.09 -4.00 -8.05
N ALA A 280 -34.29 -4.48 -8.44
CA ALA A 280 -34.42 -5.45 -9.52
C ALA A 280 -33.86 -4.90 -10.84
N GLN A 281 -34.22 -3.66 -11.20
CA GLN A 281 -33.72 -3.00 -12.40
C GLN A 281 -32.19 -2.78 -12.37
N ALA A 282 -31.64 -2.38 -11.22
CA ALA A 282 -30.19 -2.21 -11.05
C ALA A 282 -29.44 -3.55 -11.18
N MET A 283 -29.99 -4.62 -10.59
CA MET A 283 -29.39 -5.95 -10.68
C MET A 283 -29.47 -6.53 -12.10
N ASP A 284 -30.57 -6.24 -12.83
CA ASP A 284 -30.70 -6.62 -14.24
C ASP A 284 -29.62 -5.90 -15.10
N ALA A 285 -29.43 -4.60 -14.88
CA ALA A 285 -28.38 -3.84 -15.53
C ALA A 285 -26.97 -4.43 -15.21
N LEU A 286 -26.71 -4.77 -13.96
CA LEU A 286 -25.44 -5.41 -13.57
C LEU A 286 -25.28 -6.80 -14.18
N SER A 287 -26.35 -7.57 -14.29
CA SER A 287 -26.34 -8.86 -14.98
C SER A 287 -25.93 -8.72 -16.45
N MET A 288 -26.47 -7.72 -17.16
CA MET A 288 -26.06 -7.41 -18.53
C MET A 288 -24.60 -7.00 -18.61
N ALA A 289 -24.10 -6.18 -17.68
CA ALA A 289 -22.70 -5.82 -17.61
C ALA A 289 -21.79 -7.06 -17.43
N ASP A 290 -22.18 -8.02 -16.58
CA ASP A 290 -21.42 -9.25 -16.36
C ASP A 290 -21.42 -10.17 -17.59
N VAL A 291 -22.52 -10.23 -18.34
CA VAL A 291 -22.57 -10.94 -19.64
C VAL A 291 -21.52 -10.36 -20.61
N TYR A 292 -21.43 -9.03 -20.73
CA TYR A 292 -20.41 -8.42 -21.59
C TYR A 292 -19.00 -8.61 -21.06
N ARG A 293 -18.77 -8.61 -19.74
CA ARG A 293 -17.49 -8.99 -19.13
C ARG A 293 -17.11 -10.44 -19.50
N GLY A 294 -18.07 -11.35 -19.45
CA GLY A 294 -17.87 -12.73 -19.87
C GLY A 294 -17.48 -12.84 -21.34
N ARG A 295 -18.13 -12.05 -22.22
CA ARG A 295 -17.80 -12.00 -23.65
C ARG A 295 -16.38 -11.46 -23.90
N ILE A 296 -15.98 -10.37 -23.25
CA ILE A 296 -14.61 -9.85 -23.34
C ILE A 296 -13.59 -10.94 -22.99
N ARG A 297 -13.82 -11.69 -21.91
CA ARG A 297 -12.91 -12.76 -21.48
C ARG A 297 -12.82 -13.91 -22.48
N SER A 298 -13.93 -14.26 -23.13
CA SER A 298 -13.96 -15.38 -24.08
C SER A 298 -13.48 -15.02 -25.49
N THR A 299 -13.82 -13.83 -25.98
CA THR A 299 -13.52 -13.40 -27.35
C THR A 299 -12.28 -12.51 -27.45
N GLN A 300 -11.80 -11.94 -26.32
CA GLN A 300 -10.75 -10.92 -26.26
C GLN A 300 -11.11 -9.65 -27.04
N ASP A 301 -12.40 -9.42 -27.29
CA ASP A 301 -12.90 -8.23 -27.95
C ASP A 301 -13.21 -7.14 -26.93
N TRP A 302 -12.29 -6.19 -26.81
CA TRP A 302 -12.38 -5.06 -25.87
C TRP A 302 -13.39 -4.00 -26.27
N SER A 303 -13.98 -4.08 -27.48
CA SER A 303 -15.03 -3.15 -27.91
C SER A 303 -16.26 -3.24 -27.01
N PHE A 304 -16.50 -4.36 -26.38
CA PHE A 304 -17.59 -4.56 -25.43
C PHE A 304 -17.41 -3.80 -24.10
N THR A 305 -16.23 -3.28 -23.81
CA THR A 305 -15.96 -2.52 -22.56
C THR A 305 -16.92 -1.34 -22.39
N ARG A 306 -17.29 -0.67 -23.48
CA ARG A 306 -18.27 0.42 -23.44
C ARG A 306 -19.62 -0.03 -22.88
N TYR A 307 -20.08 -1.22 -23.22
CA TYR A 307 -21.36 -1.75 -22.73
C TYR A 307 -21.26 -2.14 -21.25
N VAL A 308 -20.11 -2.69 -20.82
CA VAL A 308 -19.85 -2.95 -19.40
C VAL A 308 -19.99 -1.67 -18.59
N ILE A 309 -19.33 -0.59 -19.06
CA ILE A 309 -19.37 0.72 -18.39
C ILE A 309 -20.80 1.27 -18.41
N ASP A 310 -21.49 1.23 -19.53
CA ASP A 310 -22.84 1.78 -19.69
C ASP A 310 -23.83 1.12 -18.73
N TYR A 311 -23.86 -0.21 -18.69
CA TYR A 311 -24.77 -0.94 -17.81
C TYR A 311 -24.39 -0.83 -16.34
N MET A 312 -23.10 -0.91 -16.00
CA MET A 312 -22.63 -0.83 -14.61
C MET A 312 -22.84 0.57 -14.01
N THR A 313 -22.81 1.62 -14.82
CA THR A 313 -22.91 3.01 -14.33
C THR A 313 -24.27 3.63 -14.62
N ALA A 314 -24.56 3.94 -15.87
CA ALA A 314 -25.82 4.57 -16.26
C ALA A 314 -27.03 3.67 -15.99
N GLY A 315 -26.91 2.36 -16.25
CA GLY A 315 -27.97 1.40 -15.95
C GLY A 315 -28.35 1.39 -14.47
N VAL A 316 -27.36 1.33 -13.59
CA VAL A 316 -27.56 1.38 -12.13
C VAL A 316 -28.12 2.72 -11.67
N ALA A 317 -27.56 3.85 -12.17
CA ALA A 317 -28.01 5.18 -11.79
C ALA A 317 -29.46 5.44 -12.18
N MET A 318 -29.89 5.00 -13.37
CA MET A 318 -31.23 5.23 -13.90
C MET A 318 -32.29 4.26 -13.36
N ALA A 319 -31.86 3.14 -12.76
CA ALA A 319 -32.74 2.22 -12.08
C ALA A 319 -33.40 2.85 -10.84
N ARG A 320 -32.79 3.85 -10.22
CA ARG A 320 -33.26 4.50 -9.01
C ARG A 320 -34.37 5.53 -9.31
N GLN A 321 -35.62 5.12 -9.26
CA GLN A 321 -36.80 5.98 -9.46
C GLN A 321 -37.52 6.25 -8.15
N ASN A 322 -37.70 5.24 -7.31
CA ASN A 322 -38.52 5.27 -6.11
C ASN A 322 -37.72 5.30 -4.82
N SER A 323 -36.48 4.79 -4.84
CA SER A 323 -35.63 4.75 -3.66
C SER A 323 -35.28 6.15 -3.16
N LYS A 324 -35.70 6.45 -1.93
CA LYS A 324 -35.30 7.69 -1.24
C LYS A 324 -33.81 7.59 -0.83
N VAL A 325 -33.13 8.71 -0.84
CA VAL A 325 -31.79 8.80 -0.24
C VAL A 325 -31.99 8.55 1.26
N GLN A 326 -31.62 7.37 1.71
CA GLN A 326 -31.56 7.08 3.15
C GLN A 326 -30.41 7.86 3.79
N GLY A 327 -30.43 7.98 5.12
CA GLY A 327 -29.34 8.54 5.89
C GLY A 327 -27.99 7.86 5.54
N TRP A 328 -26.94 8.19 6.21
CA TRP A 328 -25.61 7.68 5.91
C TRP A 328 -25.53 6.14 5.97
N VAL A 329 -25.36 5.52 4.79
CA VAL A 329 -25.12 4.07 4.64
C VAL A 329 -23.63 3.89 4.27
N PRO A 330 -22.85 3.15 5.05
CA PRO A 330 -21.42 2.96 4.76
C PRO A 330 -21.24 2.03 3.56
N PHE A 331 -20.34 2.41 2.65
CA PHE A 331 -19.90 1.51 1.59
C PHE A 331 -19.02 0.40 2.16
N LYS A 332 -19.21 -0.82 1.63
CA LYS A 332 -18.49 -2.02 2.06
C LYS A 332 -17.51 -2.47 0.98
N PHE A 333 -16.36 -2.96 1.42
CA PHE A 333 -15.41 -3.62 0.53
C PHE A 333 -16.02 -4.91 -0.05
N PRO A 334 -15.81 -5.25 -1.35
CA PRO A 334 -16.38 -6.45 -1.95
C PRO A 334 -16.07 -7.72 -1.17
N SER A 335 -17.09 -8.34 -0.62
CA SER A 335 -16.98 -9.55 0.21
C SER A 335 -16.40 -10.72 -0.57
N ARG A 336 -16.75 -10.85 -1.85
CA ARG A 336 -16.21 -11.86 -2.76
C ARG A 336 -14.69 -11.78 -2.90
N ILE A 337 -14.14 -10.57 -3.06
CA ILE A 337 -12.68 -10.36 -3.14
C ILE A 337 -12.01 -10.76 -1.82
N GLN A 338 -12.61 -10.38 -0.70
CA GLN A 338 -12.10 -10.75 0.62
C GLN A 338 -12.10 -12.28 0.83
N MET A 339 -13.17 -12.98 0.44
CA MET A 339 -13.23 -14.44 0.51
C MET A 339 -12.20 -15.10 -0.40
N LEU A 340 -12.03 -14.59 -1.63
CA LEU A 340 -11.03 -15.10 -2.57
C LEU A 340 -9.60 -14.87 -2.05
N SER A 341 -9.33 -13.76 -1.38
CA SER A 341 -8.04 -13.50 -0.75
C SER A 341 -7.76 -14.49 0.40
N ARG A 342 -8.74 -14.66 1.30
CA ARG A 342 -8.61 -15.59 2.44
C ARG A 342 -8.42 -17.04 2.02
N SER A 343 -9.09 -17.48 0.95
CA SER A 343 -9.00 -18.86 0.45
C SER A 343 -7.85 -19.10 -0.55
N LYS A 344 -6.97 -18.09 -0.77
CA LYS A 344 -5.90 -18.17 -1.79
C LYS A 344 -4.95 -19.36 -1.53
N ALA A 345 -4.47 -19.49 -0.29
CA ALA A 345 -3.55 -20.57 0.08
C ALA A 345 -4.20 -21.95 -0.06
N GLU A 346 -5.45 -22.08 0.40
CA GLU A 346 -6.21 -23.32 0.28
C GLU A 346 -6.43 -23.73 -1.17
N ARG A 347 -6.85 -22.79 -2.03
CA ARG A 347 -7.02 -23.05 -3.47
C ARG A 347 -5.71 -23.41 -4.17
N ALA A 348 -4.60 -22.82 -3.76
CA ALA A 348 -3.29 -23.17 -4.29
C ALA A 348 -2.93 -24.60 -3.94
N MET A 349 -3.18 -25.03 -2.69
CA MET A 349 -2.97 -26.40 -2.23
C MET A 349 -3.86 -27.38 -2.99
N GLN A 350 -5.16 -27.09 -3.15
CA GLN A 350 -6.09 -27.91 -3.92
C GLN A 350 -5.63 -28.08 -5.37
N LEU A 351 -5.15 -27.00 -5.99
CA LEU A 351 -4.66 -27.04 -7.36
C LEU A 351 -3.37 -27.87 -7.49
N SER A 352 -2.45 -27.73 -6.52
CA SER A 352 -1.21 -28.53 -6.48
C SER A 352 -1.50 -30.02 -6.40
N ILE A 353 -2.42 -30.44 -5.52
CA ILE A 353 -2.88 -31.82 -5.46
C ILE A 353 -3.58 -32.20 -6.76
N GLY A 354 -4.40 -31.33 -7.33
CA GLY A 354 -5.05 -31.52 -8.61
C GLY A 354 -4.05 -31.79 -9.75
N PHE A 355 -2.89 -31.14 -9.76
CA PHE A 355 -1.83 -31.43 -10.74
C PHE A 355 -1.20 -32.81 -10.55
N LYS A 356 -1.03 -33.28 -9.31
CA LYS A 356 -0.56 -34.65 -9.04
C LYS A 356 -1.55 -35.69 -9.57
N ILE A 357 -2.85 -35.48 -9.28
CA ILE A 357 -3.93 -36.36 -9.79
C ILE A 357 -4.00 -36.30 -11.32
N LYS A 358 -3.91 -35.12 -11.94
CA LYS A 358 -3.89 -34.95 -13.40
C LYS A 358 -2.88 -35.86 -14.08
N ARG A 359 -1.66 -35.95 -13.53
CA ARG A 359 -0.57 -36.77 -14.10
C ARG A 359 -0.89 -38.26 -14.12
N LYS A 360 -1.69 -38.76 -13.16
CA LYS A 360 -2.00 -40.17 -12.99
C LYS A 360 -3.35 -40.58 -13.59
N CYS A 361 -4.33 -39.68 -13.54
CA CYS A 361 -5.71 -39.97 -13.94
C CYS A 361 -6.11 -39.36 -15.30
N HIS A 362 -5.22 -38.66 -15.99
CA HIS A 362 -5.45 -38.04 -17.30
C HIS A 362 -6.70 -37.14 -17.36
N ILE A 363 -7.01 -36.41 -16.25
CA ILE A 363 -8.09 -35.42 -16.14
C ILE A 363 -7.50 -34.03 -15.94
N SER A 364 -8.28 -32.96 -16.16
CA SER A 364 -7.78 -31.62 -15.88
C SER A 364 -7.58 -31.38 -14.37
N ALA A 365 -6.57 -30.60 -13.98
CA ALA A 365 -6.32 -30.28 -12.56
C ALA A 365 -7.53 -29.63 -11.87
N ALA A 366 -8.27 -28.78 -12.59
CA ALA A 366 -9.48 -28.16 -12.07
C ALA A 366 -10.60 -29.19 -11.82
N ARG A 367 -10.77 -30.17 -12.70
CA ARG A 367 -11.73 -31.26 -12.53
C ARG A 367 -11.31 -32.19 -11.40
N ALA A 368 -10.01 -32.53 -11.32
CA ALA A 368 -9.44 -33.29 -10.23
C ALA A 368 -9.72 -32.66 -8.86
N SER A 369 -9.53 -31.34 -8.74
CA SER A 369 -9.77 -30.62 -7.50
C SER A 369 -11.26 -30.60 -7.11
N LYS A 370 -12.18 -30.57 -8.05
CA LYS A 370 -13.62 -30.52 -7.77
C LYS A 370 -14.25 -31.88 -7.54
N GLU A 371 -13.86 -32.88 -8.35
CA GLU A 371 -14.54 -34.18 -8.41
C GLU A 371 -13.79 -35.25 -7.61
N VAL A 372 -12.45 -35.26 -7.56
CA VAL A 372 -11.68 -36.33 -6.94
C VAL A 372 -11.22 -35.95 -5.51
N LEU A 373 -10.77 -34.72 -5.32
CA LEU A 373 -10.22 -34.27 -4.05
C LEU A 373 -11.17 -34.47 -2.85
N PRO A 374 -12.50 -34.22 -2.94
CA PRO A 374 -13.40 -34.46 -1.81
C PRO A 374 -13.41 -35.92 -1.35
N TYR A 375 -13.35 -36.85 -2.27
CA TYR A 375 -13.30 -38.32 -1.95
C TYR A 375 -11.95 -38.69 -1.33
N LEU A 376 -10.86 -38.14 -1.83
CA LEU A 376 -9.54 -38.32 -1.20
C LEU A 376 -9.54 -37.84 0.24
N LYS A 377 -10.15 -36.65 0.54
CA LYS A 377 -10.28 -36.15 1.92
C LYS A 377 -11.02 -37.16 2.82
N ILE A 378 -12.05 -37.83 2.31
CA ILE A 378 -12.79 -38.84 3.08
C ILE A 378 -11.90 -40.06 3.37
N ILE A 379 -11.20 -40.58 2.34
CA ILE A 379 -10.32 -41.77 2.47
C ILE A 379 -9.20 -41.45 3.47
N PHE A 380 -8.51 -40.30 3.32
CA PHE A 380 -7.38 -39.92 4.16
C PHE A 380 -7.77 -39.69 5.63
N LYS A 381 -9.02 -39.35 5.89
CA LYS A 381 -9.51 -39.21 7.27
C LYS A 381 -9.84 -40.53 7.96
N ASN A 382 -10.26 -41.55 7.18
CA ASN A 382 -10.85 -42.74 7.72
C ASN A 382 -9.93 -43.99 7.62
N ASP A 383 -9.04 -44.08 6.63
CA ASP A 383 -8.18 -45.22 6.39
C ASP A 383 -6.73 -44.81 6.16
N VAL A 384 -5.90 -45.04 7.18
CA VAL A 384 -4.48 -44.65 7.16
C VAL A 384 -3.65 -45.51 6.19
N ALA A 385 -3.98 -46.79 6.06
CA ALA A 385 -3.24 -47.72 5.19
C ALA A 385 -3.51 -47.41 3.71
N MET A 386 -4.78 -47.24 3.36
CA MET A 386 -5.18 -46.82 2.02
C MET A 386 -4.65 -45.42 1.66
N ALA A 387 -4.69 -44.47 2.61
CA ALA A 387 -4.15 -43.15 2.43
C ALA A 387 -2.64 -43.17 2.14
N ALA A 388 -1.85 -43.99 2.83
CA ALA A 388 -0.42 -44.17 2.56
C ALA A 388 -0.17 -44.73 1.14
N GLY A 389 -0.93 -45.73 0.70
CA GLY A 389 -0.83 -46.26 -0.66
C GLY A 389 -1.12 -45.22 -1.74
N ILE A 390 -2.19 -44.41 -1.55
CA ILE A 390 -2.57 -43.34 -2.47
C ILE A 390 -1.54 -42.20 -2.43
N ALA A 391 -1.04 -41.80 -1.25
CA ALA A 391 -0.03 -40.76 -1.10
C ALA A 391 1.26 -41.14 -1.86
N LYS A 392 1.70 -42.36 -1.74
CA LYS A 392 2.84 -42.90 -2.51
C LYS A 392 2.59 -42.91 -4.01
N TRP A 393 1.40 -43.37 -4.44
CA TRP A 393 1.03 -43.42 -5.85
C TRP A 393 0.95 -42.04 -6.51
N LEU A 394 0.40 -41.04 -5.79
CA LEU A 394 0.28 -39.67 -6.26
C LEU A 394 1.53 -38.85 -6.03
N ASP A 395 2.54 -39.36 -5.32
CA ASP A 395 3.75 -38.61 -4.93
C ASP A 395 3.39 -37.32 -4.16
N LEU A 396 2.58 -37.46 -3.10
CA LEU A 396 2.17 -36.35 -2.26
C LEU A 396 3.25 -36.02 -1.22
N ASP A 397 3.47 -34.73 -1.00
CA ASP A 397 4.34 -34.24 0.09
C ASP A 397 3.59 -34.20 1.44
N SER A 398 4.34 -33.94 2.52
CA SER A 398 3.80 -33.92 3.88
C SER A 398 2.73 -32.86 4.09
N GLU A 399 2.87 -31.68 3.43
CA GLU A 399 1.89 -30.59 3.53
C GLU A 399 0.57 -30.96 2.83
N MET A 400 0.65 -31.63 1.68
CA MET A 400 -0.52 -32.14 0.96
C MET A 400 -1.26 -33.21 1.76
N ILE A 401 -0.52 -34.09 2.43
CA ILE A 401 -1.10 -35.14 3.30
C ILE A 401 -1.79 -34.49 4.50
N GLU A 402 -1.15 -33.55 5.17
CA GLU A 402 -1.74 -32.79 6.28
C GLU A 402 -3.02 -32.07 5.86
N TYR A 403 -3.01 -31.43 4.69
CA TYR A 403 -4.20 -30.76 4.14
C TYR A 403 -5.35 -31.75 3.86
N LEU A 404 -5.08 -32.96 3.38
CA LEU A 404 -6.10 -33.98 3.10
C LEU A 404 -6.69 -34.57 4.38
N VAL A 405 -5.87 -34.83 5.36
CA VAL A 405 -6.27 -35.41 6.66
C VAL A 405 -6.94 -34.39 7.56
N GLY A 406 -6.44 -33.17 7.59
CA GLY A 406 -6.88 -32.10 8.48
C GLY A 406 -6.40 -32.24 9.94
N SER A 407 -5.48 -33.19 10.22
CA SER A 407 -4.88 -33.42 11.53
C SER A 407 -3.40 -33.77 11.35
N LYS A 408 -2.54 -33.09 12.12
CA LYS A 408 -1.09 -33.26 12.05
C LYS A 408 -0.64 -34.66 12.53
N GLU A 409 -1.23 -35.15 13.61
CA GLU A 409 -0.93 -36.47 14.17
C GLU A 409 -1.19 -37.64 13.19
N LYS A 410 -2.36 -37.60 12.51
CA LYS A 410 -2.67 -38.60 11.50
C LYS A 410 -1.80 -38.44 10.24
N ALA A 411 -1.42 -37.22 9.88
CA ALA A 411 -0.52 -36.99 8.76
C ALA A 411 0.86 -37.59 9.02
N GLU A 412 1.40 -37.43 10.22
CA GLU A 412 2.67 -38.03 10.66
C GLU A 412 2.60 -39.57 10.62
N ALA A 413 1.48 -40.17 11.03
CA ALA A 413 1.27 -41.62 10.94
C ALA A 413 1.29 -42.13 9.47
N ILE A 414 0.66 -41.41 8.55
CA ILE A 414 0.69 -41.75 7.11
C ILE A 414 2.11 -41.57 6.54
N VAL A 415 2.81 -40.52 6.89
CA VAL A 415 4.19 -40.26 6.43
C VAL A 415 5.15 -41.32 6.96
N ALA A 416 4.95 -41.80 8.18
CA ALA A 416 5.75 -42.90 8.77
C ALA A 416 5.62 -44.21 7.95
N LEU A 417 4.44 -44.50 7.38
CA LEU A 417 4.20 -45.66 6.52
C LEU A 417 4.76 -45.51 5.08
N LEU A 418 5.17 -44.29 4.69
CA LEU A 418 5.78 -44.05 3.39
C LEU A 418 7.29 -44.25 3.38
N ARG A 419 7.92 -44.27 4.57
CA ARG A 419 9.34 -44.58 4.77
C ARG A 419 9.56 -46.07 4.81
#